data_06a47e4aa8e0c7309158f33f0dd63b0c
#
_entry.id   06a47e4aa8e0c7309158f33f0dd63b0c
#
_cell.length_a   1.000
_cell.length_b   1.000
_cell.length_c   1.000
_cell.angle_alpha   90.00
_cell.angle_beta   90.00
_cell.angle_gamma   90.00
#
_symmetry.space_group_name_H-M   'P 1'
#
loop_
_entity.id
_entity.type
_entity.pdbx_description
1 polymer ?
#
loop_
_entity_poly.entity_id
_entity_poly.type
_entity_poly.pdbx_seq_one_letter_code
_entity_poly.pdbx_strand_id
1 'polypeptide(L)' 'MISITPFDLNAWPAAEPAAAREDFTEVEYLLKRADQESIAAIRAIDPRVHESHLGMARSYSRASHALMAKIDAEGARG' A
#
# COMPACT_ATOMS: atom_id res chain seq x y z
N MET A 1 9.24 -1.87 -32.74
CA MET A 1 9.63 -2.30 -31.51
C MET A 1 8.55 -2.09 -30.53
N ILE A 2 8.56 -2.89 -29.65
CA ILE A 2 7.50 -2.89 -28.80
C ILE A 2 7.83 -2.27 -27.57
N SER A 3 7.26 -1.24 -27.30
CA SER A 3 7.46 -0.70 -26.07
C SER A 3 6.42 -1.13 -25.14
N ILE A 4 6.24 -2.37 -25.09
CA ILE A 4 5.28 -2.83 -24.19
C ILE A 4 5.86 -2.73 -22.85
N THR A 5 5.36 -1.85 -22.09
CA THR A 5 5.68 -1.88 -20.69
C THR A 5 4.74 -2.87 -20.08
N PRO A 6 5.24 -3.72 -19.21
CA PRO A 6 4.39 -4.66 -18.52
C PRO A 6 3.33 -3.97 -17.67
N PHE A 7 3.51 -2.67 -17.45
CA PHE A 7 2.58 -1.92 -16.66
C PHE A 7 1.95 -0.80 -17.43
N ASP A 8 1.31 -1.15 -18.50
CA ASP A 8 0.50 -0.18 -19.20
C ASP A 8 -0.79 -0.05 -18.39
N LEU A 9 -0.90 1.03 -17.65
CA LEU A 9 -2.07 1.26 -16.82
C LEU A 9 -3.35 1.39 -17.62
N ASN A 10 -3.22 1.76 -18.88
CA ASN A 10 -4.40 1.84 -19.73
C ASN A 10 -4.91 0.47 -20.12
N ALA A 11 -4.03 -0.51 -20.12
CA ALA A 11 -4.43 -1.88 -20.41
C ALA A 11 -4.80 -2.64 -19.17
N TRP A 12 -4.63 -2.07 -18.03
CA TRP A 12 -4.94 -2.71 -16.78
C TRP A 12 -6.42 -3.00 -16.72
N PRO A 13 -6.78 -4.09 -16.11
CA PRO A 13 -8.02 -4.76 -16.41
C PRO A 13 -9.21 -3.87 -16.34
N ALA A 14 -9.77 -3.67 -17.46
CA ALA A 14 -10.99 -2.92 -17.57
C ALA A 14 -12.14 -3.63 -16.86
N ALA A 15 -11.93 -4.88 -16.55
CA ALA A 15 -12.98 -5.65 -15.94
C ALA A 15 -13.18 -5.34 -14.45
N GLU A 16 -12.18 -4.76 -13.80
CA GLU A 16 -12.30 -4.48 -12.39
C GLU A 16 -13.15 -3.25 -12.12
N PRO A 17 -14.05 -3.32 -11.13
CA PRO A 17 -14.79 -2.14 -10.73
C PRO A 17 -13.85 -1.05 -10.26
N ALA A 18 -14.18 0.18 -10.55
CA ALA A 18 -13.35 1.31 -10.15
C ALA A 18 -13.15 1.35 -8.63
N ALA A 19 -14.19 1.02 -7.88
CA ALA A 19 -14.09 1.02 -6.43
C ALA A 19 -13.06 0.01 -5.93
N ALA A 20 -13.01 -1.16 -6.52
CA ALA A 20 -12.05 -2.17 -6.13
C ALA A 20 -10.63 -1.71 -6.44
N ARG A 21 -10.44 -1.04 -7.58
CA ARG A 21 -9.13 -0.52 -7.92
C ARG A 21 -8.68 0.58 -6.98
N GLU A 22 -9.60 1.42 -6.56
CA GLU A 22 -9.27 2.46 -5.58
C GLU A 22 -8.81 1.86 -4.27
N ASP A 23 -9.50 0.82 -3.81
CA ASP A 23 -9.13 0.15 -2.58
C ASP A 23 -7.74 -0.48 -2.67
N PHE A 24 -7.45 -1.17 -3.76
CA PHE A 24 -6.14 -1.76 -3.95
C PHE A 24 -5.05 -0.71 -4.10
N THR A 25 -5.35 0.38 -4.76
CA THR A 25 -4.40 1.49 -4.89
C THR A 25 -4.07 2.06 -3.52
N GLU A 26 -5.06 2.18 -2.66
CA GLU A 26 -4.83 2.67 -1.32
C GLU A 26 -4.00 1.70 -0.50
N VAL A 27 -4.27 0.40 -0.61
CA VAL A 27 -3.45 -0.60 0.07
C VAL A 27 -1.99 -0.49 -0.37
N GLU A 28 -1.75 -0.38 -1.67
CA GLU A 28 -0.41 -0.23 -2.18
C GLU A 28 0.27 1.02 -1.65
N TYR A 29 -0.46 2.13 -1.60
CA TYR A 29 0.06 3.36 -1.06
C TYR A 29 0.48 3.19 0.41
N LEU A 30 -0.38 2.56 1.21
CA LEU A 30 -0.11 2.37 2.62
C LEU A 30 1.09 1.47 2.84
N LEU A 31 1.22 0.40 2.05
CA LEU A 31 2.37 -0.49 2.15
C LEU A 31 3.66 0.22 1.75
N LYS A 32 3.60 1.03 0.72
CA LYS A 32 4.75 1.81 0.29
C LYS A 32 5.17 2.81 1.36
N ARG A 33 4.21 3.47 2.00
CA ARG A 33 4.51 4.40 3.07
C ARG A 33 5.10 3.68 4.27
N ALA A 34 4.58 2.50 4.61
CA ALA A 34 5.13 1.71 5.71
C ALA A 34 6.60 1.36 5.44
N ASP A 35 6.91 0.97 4.21
CA ASP A 35 8.28 0.66 3.79
C ASP A 35 9.17 1.89 3.92
N GLN A 36 8.72 3.02 3.42
CA GLN A 36 9.50 4.25 3.48
C GLN A 36 9.80 4.65 4.92
N GLU A 37 8.82 4.52 5.81
CA GLU A 37 9.03 4.86 7.20
C GLU A 37 9.96 3.86 7.89
N SER A 38 9.88 2.59 7.53
CA SER A 38 10.78 1.58 8.07
C SER A 38 12.23 1.86 7.68
N ILE A 39 12.44 2.23 6.42
CA ILE A 39 13.78 2.57 5.94
C ILE A 39 14.30 3.82 6.66
N ALA A 40 13.44 4.82 6.83
CA ALA A 40 13.83 6.02 7.54
C ALA A 40 14.20 5.71 8.99
N ALA A 41 13.47 4.79 9.62
CA ALA A 41 13.78 4.36 10.98
C ALA A 41 15.16 3.71 11.05
N ILE A 42 15.46 2.83 10.10
CA ILE A 42 16.75 2.15 10.07
C ILE A 42 17.90 3.14 9.91
N ARG A 43 17.68 4.18 9.13
CA ARG A 43 18.69 5.18 8.85
C ARG A 43 18.83 6.24 9.93
N ALA A 44 17.86 6.33 10.83
CA ALA A 44 17.87 7.37 11.86
C ALA A 44 18.93 7.08 12.91
N ILE A 45 19.74 8.08 13.20
CA ILE A 45 20.77 7.97 14.22
C ILE A 45 20.19 8.30 15.59
N ASP A 46 19.29 9.29 15.62
CA ASP A 46 18.67 9.72 16.87
C ASP A 46 17.58 8.71 17.26
N PRO A 47 17.64 8.15 18.48
CA PRO A 47 16.64 7.19 18.93
C PRO A 47 15.21 7.69 18.88
N ARG A 48 14.99 8.97 19.11
CA ARG A 48 13.64 9.53 19.06
C ARG A 48 13.11 9.57 17.66
N VAL A 49 13.98 9.91 16.72
CA VAL A 49 13.59 9.91 15.30
C VAL A 49 13.32 8.49 14.83
N HIS A 50 14.17 7.55 15.27
CA HIS A 50 13.96 6.14 14.96
C HIS A 50 12.59 5.67 15.45
N GLU A 51 12.24 5.96 16.71
CA GLU A 51 10.95 5.54 17.27
C GLU A 51 9.77 6.21 16.56
N SER A 52 9.95 7.45 16.18
CA SER A 52 8.90 8.17 15.47
C SER A 52 8.59 7.51 14.13
N HIS A 53 9.62 7.18 13.38
CA HIS A 53 9.42 6.52 12.08
C HIS A 53 8.87 5.11 12.24
N LEU A 54 9.30 4.38 13.27
CA LEU A 54 8.73 3.06 13.56
C LEU A 54 7.24 3.15 13.87
N GLY A 55 6.85 4.16 14.64
CA GLY A 55 5.44 4.37 14.96
C GLY A 55 4.62 4.61 13.71
N MET A 56 5.15 5.43 12.80
CA MET A 56 4.47 5.68 11.53
C MET A 56 4.39 4.42 10.67
N ALA A 57 5.48 3.64 10.61
CA ALA A 57 5.49 2.40 9.86
C ALA A 57 4.42 1.45 10.37
N ARG A 58 4.29 1.32 11.68
CA ARG A 58 3.27 0.46 12.28
C ARG A 58 1.86 0.94 11.96
N SER A 59 1.66 2.25 12.00
CA SER A 59 0.35 2.82 11.68
C SER A 59 -0.05 2.53 10.25
N TYR A 60 0.87 2.73 9.31
CA TYR A 60 0.59 2.44 7.91
C TYR A 60 0.34 0.95 7.69
N SER A 61 1.10 0.08 8.35
CA SER A 61 0.89 -1.37 8.24
C SER A 61 -0.47 -1.78 8.77
N ARG A 62 -0.87 -1.26 9.92
CA ARG A 62 -2.19 -1.56 10.48
C ARG A 62 -3.29 -1.09 9.56
N ALA A 63 -3.14 0.10 9.01
CA ALA A 63 -4.14 0.63 8.09
C ALA A 63 -4.27 -0.24 6.85
N SER A 64 -3.13 -0.73 6.31
CA SER A 64 -3.18 -1.58 5.14
C SER A 64 -3.85 -2.92 5.45
N HIS A 65 -3.56 -3.50 6.60
CA HIS A 65 -4.19 -4.76 7.01
C HIS A 65 -5.69 -4.60 7.21
N ALA A 66 -6.10 -3.50 7.83
CA ALA A 66 -7.51 -3.24 8.05
C ALA A 66 -8.25 -3.08 6.73
N LEU A 67 -7.63 -2.38 5.79
CA LEU A 67 -8.25 -2.18 4.50
C LEU A 67 -8.32 -3.47 3.71
N MET A 68 -7.28 -4.30 3.76
CA MET A 68 -7.30 -5.60 3.11
C MET A 68 -8.39 -6.50 3.68
N ALA A 69 -8.54 -6.48 5.00
CA ALA A 69 -9.59 -7.26 5.64
C ALA A 69 -10.97 -6.80 5.19
N LYS A 70 -11.15 -5.51 5.01
CA LYS A 70 -12.40 -4.96 4.51
C LYS A 70 -12.66 -5.41 3.07
N ILE A 71 -11.65 -5.36 2.23
CA ILE A 71 -11.77 -5.80 0.85
C ILE A 71 -12.14 -7.28 0.80
N ASP A 72 -11.49 -8.11 1.60
CA ASP A 72 -11.78 -9.53 1.66
C ASP A 72 -13.23 -9.79 2.12
N ALA A 73 -13.67 -9.07 3.13
CA ALA A 73 -15.02 -9.22 3.63
C ALA A 73 -16.06 -8.84 2.58
N GLU A 74 -15.79 -7.79 1.83
CA GLU A 74 -16.70 -7.36 0.77
C GLU A 74 -16.69 -8.35 -0.39
N GLY A 75 -15.54 -8.89 -0.71
CA GLY A 75 -15.42 -9.89 -1.75
C GLY A 75 -16.13 -11.18 -1.37
N ALA A 76 -16.09 -11.55 -0.11
CA ALA A 76 -16.73 -12.77 0.36
C ALA A 76 -18.25 -12.70 0.30
N ARG A 77 -18.80 -11.51 0.29
CA ARG A 77 -20.26 -11.34 0.20
C ARG A 77 -20.77 -11.49 -1.21
N GLY A 78 -19.88 -11.29 -2.15
CA GLY A 78 -20.23 -11.29 -3.55
C GLY A 78 -20.63 -12.59 -4.06
#